data_47f7776378ad5a397f5b319e677eb0a7
#
_entry.id   47f7776378ad5a397f5b319e677eb0a7
#
_cell.length_a   1.000
_cell.length_b   1.000
_cell.length_c   1.000
_cell.angle_alpha   90.00
_cell.angle_beta   90.00
_cell.angle_gamma   90.00
#
_symmetry.space_group_name_H-M   'P 1'
#
loop_
_entity.id
_entity.type
_entity.pdbx_description
1 polymer ?
#
loop_
_entity_poly.entity_id
_entity_poly.type
_entity_poly.pdbx_seq_one_letter_code
_entity_poly.pdbx_strand_id
1 'polypeptide(L)'
;MHHGPLIAIIVVGLGLAFVFGALAQKLRISPLVGYLLAGVAAGPFTPGFVGDQNLANELAEIGVILLMFGVGLHFSLKDLLSVKAIAVPGAIVQIGIATLLGLGLGTWLGWNWFSGAVFGLALSTASTVVLLRSLQERRLVQTERGRIAVGWLIVEDIAMVLALVLLPVLAEIINGAPSGGGAPLATRFDLGVWGVLGLTFAKLIGFLAFMLVIGRRVIPWVLHWVAHTGSRELFRLAVLAVALGVAYAAATLFGVSFALGAFFAGMILSESPLSQRAAEETLPLRDAFAVLFFVSVGMLFDPGILLRAPGPLIGTLAIILIGKSAAAWLIMRAFGRSQTAALTISASLAQIGEFSFILAGLGTALGILPAQGRDLILAGAILSILLNPVVFALAERLAPEAPAAKPKPAAPAEAGEPEKAAAPEPEAEAPPERDITPTSLANHIVVVGYGRVGSLLGAGLLSQGAKLLVIEDNPDAVETAKRDGAELLVGNAADPEVLSAAAIGRAVRLFVAIPGSFEAGQVCEQARAENPALPIVARAHSDAEVAHLTKCGATLTIMGEAEIARAMLSLCQNLKDADTPPPAEAETASEAAKPEAMAELPAPKPPVAKPTEDPPADPPAAA
;
A
#
# COMPACT_ATOMS: atom_id res chain seq x y z
N MET A 1 4.52 38.16 23.98
CA MET A 1 4.82 37.56 22.67
C MET A 1 3.68 36.59 22.35
N HIS A 2 2.82 36.96 21.39
CA HIS A 2 1.76 36.07 20.93
C HIS A 2 2.43 34.97 20.08
N HIS A 3 2.80 33.87 20.70
CA HIS A 3 3.11 32.67 19.95
C HIS A 3 1.83 32.25 19.25
N GLY A 4 1.83 32.23 17.90
CA GLY A 4 0.65 31.86 17.14
C GLY A 4 0.19 30.45 17.56
N PRO A 5 -1.05 30.26 18.00
CA PRO A 5 -1.55 28.99 18.52
C PRO A 5 -1.38 27.85 17.50
N LEU A 6 -1.42 28.15 16.21
CA LEU A 6 -1.18 27.19 15.13
C LEU A 6 0.24 26.60 15.16
N ILE A 7 1.27 27.46 15.33
CA ILE A 7 2.66 26.99 15.39
C ILE A 7 2.85 26.12 16.63
N ALA A 8 2.27 26.53 17.77
CA ALA A 8 2.38 25.76 19.01
C ALA A 8 1.78 24.36 18.86
N ILE A 9 0.59 24.21 18.26
CA ILE A 9 -0.03 22.90 18.01
C ILE A 9 0.83 22.03 17.10
N ILE A 10 1.35 22.58 16.01
CA ILE A 10 2.19 21.82 15.07
C ILE A 10 3.47 21.35 15.77
N VAL A 11 4.17 22.25 16.46
CA VAL A 11 5.46 21.93 17.11
C VAL A 11 5.26 20.94 18.25
N VAL A 12 4.30 21.20 19.15
CA VAL A 12 4.05 20.32 20.30
C VAL A 12 3.44 19.00 19.84
N GLY A 13 2.47 19.04 18.89
CA GLY A 13 1.82 17.86 18.35
C GLY A 13 2.82 16.92 17.67
N LEU A 14 3.65 17.43 16.76
CA LEU A 14 4.68 16.61 16.09
C LEU A 14 5.77 16.16 17.08
N GLY A 15 6.18 17.03 18.01
CA GLY A 15 7.19 16.68 19.02
C GLY A 15 6.73 15.55 19.95
N LEU A 16 5.52 15.65 20.48
CA LEU A 16 4.93 14.58 21.31
C LEU A 16 4.69 13.31 20.49
N ALA A 17 4.18 13.44 19.25
CA ALA A 17 3.98 12.30 18.36
C ALA A 17 5.29 11.56 18.06
N PHE A 18 6.39 12.30 17.83
CA PHE A 18 7.71 11.70 17.66
C PHE A 18 8.14 10.91 18.91
N VAL A 19 8.05 11.50 20.10
CA VAL A 19 8.46 10.86 21.36
C VAL A 19 7.62 9.62 21.65
N PHE A 20 6.28 9.75 21.62
CA PHE A 20 5.38 8.62 21.88
C PHE A 20 5.41 7.57 20.77
N GLY A 21 5.56 7.98 19.50
CA GLY A 21 5.71 7.08 18.37
C GLY A 21 6.99 6.25 18.46
N ALA A 22 8.12 6.89 18.79
CA ALA A 22 9.40 6.22 18.99
C ALA A 22 9.35 5.25 20.19
N LEU A 23 8.66 5.64 21.28
CA LEU A 23 8.45 4.77 22.43
C LEU A 23 7.59 3.56 22.07
N ALA A 24 6.49 3.77 21.35
CA ALA A 24 5.63 2.70 20.85
C ALA A 24 6.42 1.72 19.99
N GLN A 25 7.24 2.22 19.07
CA GLN A 25 8.09 1.38 18.22
C GLN A 25 9.11 0.59 19.00
N LYS A 26 9.75 1.19 20.01
CA LYS A 26 10.66 0.48 20.93
C LYS A 26 9.95 -0.64 21.69
N LEU A 27 8.68 -0.45 22.05
CA LEU A 27 7.84 -1.46 22.68
C LEU A 27 7.23 -2.47 21.69
N ARG A 28 7.59 -2.40 20.40
CA ARG A 28 7.03 -3.24 19.33
C ARG A 28 5.51 -3.07 19.14
N ILE A 29 5.00 -1.89 19.42
CA ILE A 29 3.61 -1.50 19.25
C ILE A 29 3.53 -0.58 18.01
N SER A 30 2.37 -0.53 17.35
CA SER A 30 2.16 0.38 16.23
C SER A 30 2.40 1.84 16.65
N PRO A 31 3.21 2.64 15.90
CA PRO A 31 3.40 4.07 16.15
C PRO A 31 2.11 4.88 16.19
N LEU A 32 1.03 4.42 15.53
CA LEU A 32 -0.29 5.06 15.56
C LEU A 32 -0.84 5.20 16.98
N VAL A 33 -0.60 4.19 17.84
CA VAL A 33 -0.96 4.26 19.26
C VAL A 33 -0.19 5.40 19.94
N GLY A 34 1.10 5.55 19.61
CA GLY A 34 1.91 6.66 20.10
C GLY A 34 1.36 8.03 19.69
N TYR A 35 0.93 8.18 18.44
CA TYR A 35 0.36 9.44 17.93
C TYR A 35 -0.97 9.78 18.61
N LEU A 36 -1.84 8.79 18.81
CA LEU A 36 -3.08 8.97 19.57
C LEU A 36 -2.80 9.36 21.03
N LEU A 37 -1.84 8.69 21.70
CA LEU A 37 -1.44 9.02 23.07
C LEU A 37 -0.79 10.42 23.15
N ALA A 38 -0.04 10.85 22.14
CA ALA A 38 0.48 12.21 22.05
C ALA A 38 -0.67 13.24 22.03
N GLY A 39 -1.75 12.91 21.29
CA GLY A 39 -2.97 13.71 21.30
C GLY A 39 -3.65 13.76 22.66
N VAL A 40 -3.77 12.60 23.33
CA VAL A 40 -4.31 12.55 24.72
C VAL A 40 -3.49 13.45 25.65
N ALA A 41 -2.15 13.43 25.52
CA ALA A 41 -1.26 14.26 26.33
C ALA A 41 -1.37 15.76 26.02
N ALA A 42 -1.70 16.12 24.77
CA ALA A 42 -1.92 17.51 24.33
C ALA A 42 -3.39 17.96 24.47
N GLY A 43 -4.27 17.07 24.91
CA GLY A 43 -5.71 17.31 25.00
C GLY A 43 -6.15 17.93 26.30
N PRO A 44 -7.42 18.38 26.38
CA PRO A 44 -7.97 19.08 27.54
C PRO A 44 -8.13 18.20 28.78
N PHE A 45 -8.04 16.90 28.66
CA PHE A 45 -8.23 15.95 29.76
C PHE A 45 -6.93 15.59 30.50
N THR A 46 -5.77 16.08 29.99
CA THR A 46 -4.45 15.84 30.60
C THR A 46 -3.86 17.18 31.05
N PRO A 47 -3.30 17.28 32.27
CA PRO A 47 -2.68 18.52 32.73
C PRO A 47 -1.42 18.83 31.94
N GLY A 48 -1.26 20.09 31.49
CA GLY A 48 -0.09 20.55 30.73
C GLY A 48 -0.45 21.46 29.58
N PHE A 49 0.15 21.24 28.42
CA PHE A 49 -0.18 21.99 27.21
C PHE A 49 -1.54 21.53 26.67
N VAL A 50 -2.44 22.49 26.50
CA VAL A 50 -3.74 22.25 25.87
C VAL A 50 -3.75 22.97 24.51
N GLY A 51 -3.82 22.18 23.44
CA GLY A 51 -3.93 22.68 22.07
C GLY A 51 -5.32 23.26 21.80
N ASP A 52 -5.38 24.24 20.90
CA ASP A 52 -6.65 24.76 20.38
C ASP A 52 -7.33 23.68 19.52
N GLN A 53 -8.49 23.22 19.98
CA GLN A 53 -9.22 22.12 19.34
C GLN A 53 -9.68 22.44 17.91
N ASN A 54 -10.05 23.73 17.65
CA ASN A 54 -10.54 24.12 16.33
C ASN A 54 -9.39 24.08 15.31
N LEU A 55 -8.24 24.63 15.66
CA LEU A 55 -7.05 24.58 14.81
C LEU A 55 -6.54 23.13 14.62
N ALA A 56 -6.63 22.30 15.66
CA ALA A 56 -6.28 20.88 15.55
C ALA A 56 -7.22 20.15 14.57
N ASN A 57 -8.52 20.46 14.59
CA ASN A 57 -9.48 19.89 13.66
C ASN A 57 -9.24 20.35 12.22
N GLU A 58 -8.94 21.63 11.98
CA GLU A 58 -8.61 22.14 10.63
C GLU A 58 -7.34 21.44 10.06
N LEU A 59 -6.31 21.26 10.89
CA LEU A 59 -5.11 20.51 10.49
C LEU A 59 -5.42 19.03 10.23
N ALA A 60 -6.33 18.46 11.02
CA ALA A 60 -6.79 17.09 10.83
C ALA A 60 -7.54 16.91 9.51
N GLU A 61 -8.35 17.88 9.08
CA GLU A 61 -9.04 17.84 7.78
C GLU A 61 -8.04 17.79 6.62
N ILE A 62 -6.97 18.59 6.67
CA ILE A 62 -5.89 18.49 5.67
C ILE A 62 -5.26 17.10 5.69
N GLY A 63 -5.03 16.56 6.90
CA GLY A 63 -4.53 15.19 7.08
C GLY A 63 -5.42 14.15 6.43
N VAL A 64 -6.74 14.24 6.65
CA VAL A 64 -7.74 13.34 6.04
C VAL A 64 -7.75 13.46 4.52
N ILE A 65 -7.69 14.68 3.96
CA ILE A 65 -7.64 14.90 2.52
C ILE A 65 -6.42 14.20 1.92
N LEU A 66 -5.23 14.44 2.46
CA LEU A 66 -3.99 13.84 1.96
C LEU A 66 -3.96 12.32 2.15
N LEU A 67 -4.49 11.82 3.28
CA LEU A 67 -4.62 10.39 3.54
C LEU A 67 -5.53 9.72 2.50
N MET A 68 -6.73 10.28 2.29
CA MET A 68 -7.71 9.75 1.34
C MET A 68 -7.24 9.83 -0.11
N PHE A 69 -6.54 10.90 -0.47
CA PHE A 69 -5.87 11.01 -1.76
C PHE A 69 -4.83 9.88 -1.94
N GLY A 70 -4.01 9.64 -0.90
CA GLY A 70 -3.04 8.54 -0.89
C GLY A 70 -3.68 7.17 -1.01
N VAL A 71 -4.78 6.90 -0.29
CA VAL A 71 -5.58 5.67 -0.44
C VAL A 71 -6.09 5.53 -1.87
N GLY A 72 -6.64 6.61 -2.44
CA GLY A 72 -7.08 6.63 -3.84
C GLY A 72 -5.97 6.32 -4.84
N LEU A 73 -4.75 6.83 -4.64
CA LEU A 73 -3.58 6.56 -5.49
C LEU A 73 -3.17 5.07 -5.48
N HIS A 74 -3.34 4.40 -4.36
CA HIS A 74 -3.00 2.98 -4.22
C HIS A 74 -4.18 2.05 -4.54
N PHE A 75 -5.34 2.62 -4.88
CA PHE A 75 -6.52 1.85 -5.21
C PHE A 75 -6.35 1.13 -6.55
N SER A 76 -6.20 -0.20 -6.50
CA SER A 76 -6.13 -1.05 -7.68
C SER A 76 -7.48 -1.74 -7.95
N LEU A 77 -8.18 -1.27 -8.97
CA LEU A 77 -9.43 -1.91 -9.40
C LEU A 77 -9.18 -3.35 -9.90
N LYS A 78 -8.01 -3.63 -10.47
CA LYS A 78 -7.64 -4.97 -10.95
C LYS A 78 -7.50 -5.95 -9.79
N ASP A 79 -6.85 -5.53 -8.69
CA ASP A 79 -6.67 -6.38 -7.51
C ASP A 79 -8.00 -6.67 -6.84
N LEU A 80 -8.86 -5.65 -6.68
CA LEU A 80 -10.22 -5.85 -6.18
C LEU A 80 -11.02 -6.82 -7.07
N LEU A 81 -10.94 -6.68 -8.39
CA LEU A 81 -11.65 -7.55 -9.33
C LEU A 81 -11.20 -9.02 -9.24
N SER A 82 -9.93 -9.28 -8.90
CA SER A 82 -9.37 -10.61 -8.73
C SER A 82 -9.97 -11.38 -7.54
N VAL A 83 -10.34 -10.66 -6.47
CA VAL A 83 -10.87 -11.25 -5.22
C VAL A 83 -12.32 -10.88 -4.94
N LYS A 84 -12.99 -10.18 -5.85
CA LYS A 84 -14.34 -9.61 -5.67
C LYS A 84 -15.40 -10.62 -5.21
N ALA A 85 -15.31 -11.87 -5.65
CA ALA A 85 -16.29 -12.91 -5.33
C ALA A 85 -16.35 -13.23 -3.83
N ILE A 86 -15.29 -12.95 -3.09
CA ILE A 86 -15.20 -13.17 -1.64
C ILE A 86 -15.18 -11.82 -0.90
N ALA A 87 -14.37 -10.87 -1.37
CA ALA A 87 -14.17 -9.60 -0.68
C ALA A 87 -15.45 -8.77 -0.61
N VAL A 88 -16.21 -8.67 -1.71
CA VAL A 88 -17.43 -7.85 -1.75
C VAL A 88 -18.55 -8.40 -0.86
N PRO A 89 -19.04 -9.64 -1.02
CA PRO A 89 -20.08 -10.16 -0.16
C PRO A 89 -19.60 -10.32 1.28
N GLY A 90 -18.33 -10.66 1.47
CA GLY A 90 -17.74 -10.81 2.80
C GLY A 90 -17.74 -9.50 3.59
N ALA A 91 -17.24 -8.43 3.00
CA ALA A 91 -17.22 -7.11 3.64
C ALA A 91 -18.65 -6.60 3.94
N ILE A 92 -19.59 -6.74 2.98
CA ILE A 92 -20.98 -6.29 3.18
C ILE A 92 -21.64 -7.02 4.36
N VAL A 93 -21.51 -8.35 4.41
CA VAL A 93 -22.08 -9.16 5.51
C VAL A 93 -21.42 -8.82 6.84
N GLN A 94 -20.09 -8.66 6.86
CA GLN A 94 -19.35 -8.33 8.08
C GLN A 94 -19.70 -6.91 8.58
N ILE A 95 -19.81 -5.91 7.68
CA ILE A 95 -20.28 -4.56 8.03
C ILE A 95 -21.69 -4.64 8.63
N GLY A 96 -22.59 -5.40 8.01
CA GLY A 96 -23.95 -5.62 8.52
C GLY A 96 -23.96 -6.23 9.93
N ILE A 97 -23.18 -7.29 10.16
CA ILE A 97 -23.08 -7.94 11.47
C ILE A 97 -22.52 -6.97 12.52
N ALA A 98 -21.42 -6.27 12.22
CA ALA A 98 -20.82 -5.32 13.15
C ALA A 98 -21.79 -4.17 13.48
N THR A 99 -22.52 -3.67 12.45
CA THR A 99 -23.54 -2.63 12.62
C THR A 99 -24.67 -3.10 13.52
N LEU A 100 -25.17 -4.34 13.35
CA LEU A 100 -26.21 -4.91 14.18
C LEU A 100 -25.73 -5.14 15.63
N LEU A 101 -24.50 -5.60 15.83
CA LEU A 101 -23.92 -5.75 17.17
C LEU A 101 -23.77 -4.39 17.88
N GLY A 102 -23.30 -3.37 17.16
CA GLY A 102 -23.18 -2.02 17.70
C GLY A 102 -24.54 -1.36 17.97
N LEU A 103 -25.53 -1.59 17.10
CA LEU A 103 -26.92 -1.20 17.32
C LEU A 103 -27.47 -1.87 18.60
N GLY A 104 -27.22 -3.17 18.80
CA GLY A 104 -27.64 -3.89 20.00
C GLY A 104 -26.99 -3.31 21.26
N LEU A 105 -25.68 -3.00 21.24
CA LEU A 105 -24.99 -2.37 22.35
C LEU A 105 -25.52 -0.95 22.60
N GLY A 106 -25.72 -0.15 21.55
CA GLY A 106 -26.25 1.20 21.67
C GLY A 106 -27.67 1.24 22.25
N THR A 107 -28.57 0.34 21.80
CA THR A 107 -29.91 0.22 22.36
C THR A 107 -29.90 -0.26 23.81
N TRP A 108 -28.98 -1.16 24.20
CA TRP A 108 -28.78 -1.58 25.58
C TRP A 108 -28.29 -0.41 26.45
N LEU A 109 -27.51 0.53 25.89
CA LEU A 109 -27.07 1.77 26.55
C LEU A 109 -28.17 2.85 26.60
N GLY A 110 -29.37 2.58 26.06
CA GLY A 110 -30.48 3.52 26.01
C GLY A 110 -30.42 4.55 24.89
N TRP A 111 -29.54 4.35 23.90
CA TRP A 111 -29.47 5.24 22.71
C TRP A 111 -30.61 4.91 21.74
N ASN A 112 -30.94 5.90 20.90
CA ASN A 112 -31.87 5.62 19.82
C ASN A 112 -31.23 4.63 18.80
N TRP A 113 -32.08 3.95 18.03
CA TRP A 113 -31.64 2.93 17.09
C TRP A 113 -30.66 3.45 16.04
N PHE A 114 -30.82 4.70 15.61
CA PHE A 114 -29.96 5.32 14.61
C PHE A 114 -28.56 5.60 15.15
N SER A 115 -28.45 6.14 16.37
CA SER A 115 -27.17 6.32 17.06
C SER A 115 -26.43 4.99 17.24
N GLY A 116 -27.17 3.94 17.61
CA GLY A 116 -26.61 2.59 17.72
C GLY A 116 -26.14 2.04 16.38
N ALA A 117 -26.89 2.29 15.30
CA ALA A 117 -26.50 1.89 13.94
C ALA A 117 -25.24 2.64 13.46
N VAL A 118 -25.16 3.95 13.67
CA VAL A 118 -23.97 4.77 13.35
C VAL A 118 -22.75 4.31 14.16
N PHE A 119 -22.95 4.03 15.44
CA PHE A 119 -21.91 3.47 16.30
C PHE A 119 -21.40 2.12 15.76
N GLY A 120 -22.29 1.18 15.46
CA GLY A 120 -21.93 -0.12 14.92
C GLY A 120 -21.26 -0.04 13.54
N LEU A 121 -21.71 0.87 12.71
CA LEU A 121 -21.08 1.16 11.41
C LEU A 121 -19.65 1.67 11.60
N ALA A 122 -19.43 2.57 12.56
CA ALA A 122 -18.07 3.04 12.90
C ALA A 122 -17.17 1.91 13.43
N LEU A 123 -17.72 0.91 14.13
CA LEU A 123 -16.95 -0.24 14.58
C LEU A 123 -16.65 -1.26 13.46
N SER A 124 -17.34 -1.19 12.33
CA SER A 124 -17.23 -2.20 11.28
C SER A 124 -15.93 -2.10 10.46
N THR A 125 -15.31 -0.95 10.36
CA THR A 125 -14.15 -0.70 9.48
C THR A 125 -12.84 -1.02 10.17
N ALA A 126 -11.96 -1.71 9.46
CA ALA A 126 -10.59 -1.95 9.91
C ALA A 126 -9.63 -0.85 9.41
N SER A 127 -8.49 -0.66 10.09
CA SER A 127 -7.45 0.29 9.66
C SER A 127 -6.62 -0.29 8.53
N THR A 128 -6.53 0.46 7.44
CA THR A 128 -5.69 0.14 6.28
C THR A 128 -4.21 0.07 6.68
N VAL A 129 -3.75 1.02 7.49
CA VAL A 129 -2.34 1.12 7.90
C VAL A 129 -1.95 -0.04 8.81
N VAL A 130 -2.77 -0.37 9.80
CA VAL A 130 -2.49 -1.47 10.75
C VAL A 130 -2.53 -2.83 10.05
N LEU A 131 -3.52 -3.05 9.18
CA LEU A 131 -3.66 -4.30 8.42
C LEU A 131 -2.47 -4.52 7.49
N LEU A 132 -2.13 -3.53 6.64
CA LEU A 132 -1.01 -3.65 5.71
C LEU A 132 0.31 -3.88 6.45
N ARG A 133 0.57 -3.14 7.52
CA ARG A 133 1.77 -3.32 8.35
C ARG A 133 1.84 -4.73 8.94
N SER A 134 0.74 -5.21 9.52
CA SER A 134 0.68 -6.56 10.10
C SER A 134 0.90 -7.67 9.08
N LEU A 135 0.41 -7.49 7.85
CA LEU A 135 0.65 -8.41 6.74
C LEU A 135 2.08 -8.31 6.20
N GLN A 136 2.66 -7.10 6.14
CA GLN A 136 4.05 -6.88 5.71
C GLN A 136 5.05 -7.54 6.66
N GLU A 137 4.89 -7.32 7.97
CA GLU A 137 5.72 -7.94 9.01
C GLU A 137 5.72 -9.48 8.94
N ARG A 138 4.61 -10.06 8.44
CA ARG A 138 4.43 -11.50 8.25
C ARG A 138 4.65 -11.99 6.82
N ARG A 139 5.04 -11.07 5.91
CA ARG A 139 5.24 -11.36 4.47
C ARG A 139 4.02 -11.97 3.77
N LEU A 140 2.82 -11.56 4.19
CA LEU A 140 1.56 -12.12 3.68
C LEU A 140 0.88 -11.25 2.62
N VAL A 141 1.36 -10.03 2.35
CA VAL A 141 0.70 -9.06 1.45
C VAL A 141 0.45 -9.63 0.05
N GLN A 142 1.45 -10.30 -0.52
CA GLN A 142 1.39 -10.85 -1.88
C GLN A 142 0.73 -12.23 -1.96
N THR A 143 0.42 -12.85 -0.82
CA THR A 143 -0.28 -14.14 -0.78
C THR A 143 -1.77 -13.98 -1.11
N GLU A 144 -2.44 -15.05 -1.49
CA GLU A 144 -3.90 -15.06 -1.69
C GLU A 144 -4.64 -14.51 -0.46
N ARG A 145 -4.21 -14.90 0.74
CA ARG A 145 -4.77 -14.42 2.02
C ARG A 145 -4.64 -12.90 2.16
N GLY A 146 -3.45 -12.37 1.83
CA GLY A 146 -3.19 -10.94 1.87
C GLY A 146 -4.03 -10.18 0.84
N ARG A 147 -4.12 -10.66 -0.39
CA ARG A 147 -4.94 -10.04 -1.44
C ARG A 147 -6.43 -10.03 -1.07
N ILE A 148 -6.95 -11.10 -0.47
CA ILE A 148 -8.34 -11.13 0.01
C ILE A 148 -8.54 -10.12 1.14
N ALA A 149 -7.62 -10.06 2.13
CA ALA A 149 -7.72 -9.11 3.24
C ALA A 149 -7.67 -7.65 2.76
N VAL A 150 -6.77 -7.33 1.84
CA VAL A 150 -6.68 -6.00 1.22
C VAL A 150 -7.92 -5.68 0.38
N GLY A 151 -8.39 -6.63 -0.44
CA GLY A 151 -9.61 -6.46 -1.21
C GLY A 151 -10.85 -6.26 -0.34
N TRP A 152 -10.93 -6.96 0.79
CA TRP A 152 -11.99 -6.79 1.78
C TRP A 152 -11.99 -5.40 2.39
N LEU A 153 -10.81 -4.92 2.80
CA LEU A 153 -10.60 -3.58 3.33
C LEU A 153 -11.01 -2.50 2.34
N ILE A 154 -10.63 -2.64 1.06
CA ILE A 154 -11.04 -1.69 -0.01
C ILE A 154 -12.56 -1.57 -0.08
N VAL A 155 -13.29 -2.67 0.07
CA VAL A 155 -14.77 -2.65 0.08
C VAL A 155 -15.30 -1.97 1.34
N GLU A 156 -14.69 -2.22 2.52
CA GLU A 156 -15.03 -1.49 3.75
C GLU A 156 -14.82 0.01 3.58
N ASP A 157 -13.69 0.43 3.02
CA ASP A 157 -13.35 1.85 2.80
C ASP A 157 -14.35 2.52 1.86
N ILE A 158 -14.72 1.86 0.74
CA ILE A 158 -15.75 2.37 -0.17
C ILE A 158 -17.11 2.51 0.54
N ALA A 159 -17.48 1.50 1.34
CA ALA A 159 -18.74 1.54 2.10
C ALA A 159 -18.75 2.69 3.10
N MET A 160 -17.60 2.97 3.76
CA MET A 160 -17.47 4.09 4.69
C MET A 160 -17.51 5.44 3.99
N VAL A 161 -16.86 5.56 2.84
CA VAL A 161 -16.95 6.78 2.02
C VAL A 161 -18.41 7.06 1.63
N LEU A 162 -19.16 6.03 1.25
CA LEU A 162 -20.60 6.14 0.98
C LEU A 162 -21.39 6.54 2.23
N ALA A 163 -21.08 5.95 3.37
CA ALA A 163 -21.70 6.28 4.64
C ALA A 163 -21.48 7.73 5.05
N LEU A 164 -20.24 8.25 4.90
CA LEU A 164 -19.90 9.64 5.19
C LEU A 164 -20.69 10.65 4.32
N VAL A 165 -21.04 10.26 3.08
CA VAL A 165 -21.87 11.08 2.20
C VAL A 165 -23.34 11.05 2.59
N LEU A 166 -23.82 9.87 2.98
CA LEU A 166 -25.25 9.67 3.31
C LEU A 166 -25.60 10.15 4.72
N LEU A 167 -24.65 10.09 5.65
CA LEU A 167 -24.91 10.38 7.06
C LEU A 167 -25.46 11.78 7.33
N PRO A 168 -24.97 12.87 6.73
CA PRO A 168 -25.56 14.22 6.91
C PRO A 168 -27.02 14.27 6.47
N VAL A 169 -27.34 13.64 5.33
CA VAL A 169 -28.69 13.62 4.78
C VAL A 169 -29.65 12.82 5.67
N LEU A 170 -29.18 11.67 6.15
CA LEU A 170 -29.97 10.86 7.09
C LEU A 170 -30.17 11.58 8.43
N ALA A 171 -29.18 12.34 8.88
CA ALA A 171 -29.29 13.18 10.07
C ALA A 171 -30.35 14.28 9.93
N GLU A 172 -30.38 14.97 8.78
CA GLU A 172 -31.43 15.98 8.49
C GLU A 172 -32.83 15.36 8.50
N ILE A 173 -32.98 14.18 7.92
CA ILE A 173 -34.26 13.48 7.89
C ILE A 173 -34.74 13.09 9.29
N ILE A 174 -33.83 12.61 10.13
CA ILE A 174 -34.18 12.07 11.45
C ILE A 174 -34.35 13.19 12.49
N ASN A 175 -33.51 14.20 12.45
CA ASN A 175 -33.57 15.31 13.40
C ASN A 175 -34.61 16.38 13.02
N GLY A 176 -35.18 16.32 11.82
CA GLY A 176 -36.20 17.27 11.34
C GLY A 176 -35.72 18.71 11.22
N ALA A 177 -34.40 18.94 11.27
CA ALA A 177 -33.79 20.28 11.21
C ALA A 177 -32.83 20.35 10.03
N PRO A 178 -32.83 21.41 9.21
CA PRO A 178 -31.84 21.61 8.16
C PRO A 178 -30.46 21.82 8.78
N SER A 179 -29.60 20.81 8.75
CA SER A 179 -28.19 20.97 9.12
C SER A 179 -27.49 21.67 7.97
N GLY A 180 -26.97 22.88 8.21
CA GLY A 180 -26.50 23.88 7.25
C GLY A 180 -25.51 23.51 6.13
N GLY A 181 -25.46 22.28 5.66
CA GLY A 181 -24.50 21.82 4.66
C GLY A 181 -25.02 21.64 3.22
N GLY A 182 -26.32 21.60 2.99
CA GLY A 182 -26.84 21.30 1.66
C GLY A 182 -28.08 22.05 1.20
N ALA A 183 -28.60 22.96 1.99
CA ALA A 183 -30.01 23.35 1.97
C ALA A 183 -30.48 24.67 1.32
N PRO A 184 -29.68 25.49 0.59
CA PRO A 184 -30.32 26.66 -0.04
C PRO A 184 -31.33 26.26 -1.14
N LEU A 185 -31.14 25.12 -1.78
CA LEU A 185 -32.07 24.68 -2.83
C LEU A 185 -33.25 23.86 -2.26
N ALA A 186 -33.02 23.02 -1.27
CA ALA A 186 -34.05 22.19 -0.67
C ALA A 186 -35.11 23.03 0.08
N THR A 187 -34.67 24.04 0.84
CA THR A 187 -35.54 24.97 1.53
C THR A 187 -36.23 25.94 0.57
N ARG A 188 -35.61 26.29 -0.58
CA ARG A 188 -36.18 27.18 -1.59
C ARG A 188 -37.30 26.53 -2.39
N PHE A 189 -37.33 25.22 -2.50
CA PHE A 189 -38.31 24.45 -3.28
C PHE A 189 -39.27 23.63 -2.41
N ASP A 190 -39.22 23.76 -1.08
CA ASP A 190 -40.05 23.01 -0.11
C ASP A 190 -40.08 21.49 -0.41
N LEU A 191 -38.91 20.97 -0.75
CA LEU A 191 -38.74 19.58 -1.13
C LEU A 191 -38.91 18.69 0.12
N GLY A 192 -39.92 17.84 0.13
CA GLY A 192 -40.05 16.84 1.18
C GLY A 192 -38.83 15.89 1.23
N VAL A 193 -38.79 15.00 2.22
CA VAL A 193 -37.67 14.05 2.48
C VAL A 193 -37.16 13.34 1.22
N TRP A 194 -38.07 12.89 0.36
CA TRP A 194 -37.72 12.23 -0.91
C TRP A 194 -37.05 13.17 -1.91
N GLY A 195 -37.42 14.43 -1.90
CA GLY A 195 -36.81 15.44 -2.76
C GLY A 195 -35.39 15.81 -2.30
N VAL A 196 -35.15 15.89 -0.98
CA VAL A 196 -33.81 16.09 -0.40
C VAL A 196 -32.89 14.91 -0.73
N LEU A 197 -33.37 13.69 -0.54
CA LEU A 197 -32.65 12.47 -0.95
C LEU A 197 -32.33 12.48 -2.44
N GLY A 198 -33.34 12.76 -3.28
CA GLY A 198 -33.14 12.84 -4.74
C GLY A 198 -32.11 13.86 -5.16
N LEU A 199 -32.14 15.05 -4.54
CA LEU A 199 -31.16 16.12 -4.79
C LEU A 199 -29.74 15.72 -4.36
N THR A 200 -29.61 15.04 -3.23
CA THR A 200 -28.30 14.57 -2.75
C THR A 200 -27.74 13.48 -3.66
N PHE A 201 -28.55 12.52 -4.05
CA PHE A 201 -28.14 11.52 -5.06
C PHE A 201 -27.80 12.17 -6.40
N ALA A 202 -28.57 13.17 -6.84
CA ALA A 202 -28.28 13.91 -8.06
C ALA A 202 -26.94 14.67 -7.97
N LYS A 203 -26.65 15.31 -6.83
CA LYS A 203 -25.35 15.96 -6.58
C LYS A 203 -24.20 14.94 -6.57
N LEU A 204 -24.38 13.80 -5.91
CA LEU A 204 -23.39 12.72 -5.89
C LEU A 204 -23.14 12.17 -7.30
N ILE A 205 -24.19 11.85 -8.04
CA ILE A 205 -24.08 11.39 -9.44
C ILE A 205 -23.44 12.47 -10.31
N GLY A 206 -23.81 13.74 -10.11
CA GLY A 206 -23.22 14.89 -10.79
C GLY A 206 -21.72 15.01 -10.51
N PHE A 207 -21.30 14.84 -9.24
CA PHE A 207 -19.89 14.81 -8.86
C PHE A 207 -19.14 13.64 -9.52
N LEU A 208 -19.70 12.43 -9.47
CA LEU A 208 -19.11 11.26 -10.10
C LEU A 208 -18.97 11.44 -11.62
N ALA A 209 -20.02 11.92 -12.27
CA ALA A 209 -20.00 12.21 -13.71
C ALA A 209 -18.96 13.29 -14.05
N PHE A 210 -18.90 14.37 -13.25
CA PHE A 210 -17.89 15.42 -13.40
C PHE A 210 -16.47 14.86 -13.28
N MET A 211 -16.20 14.05 -12.25
CA MET A 211 -14.89 13.44 -12.04
C MET A 211 -14.51 12.46 -13.15
N LEU A 212 -15.45 11.61 -13.60
CA LEU A 212 -15.19 10.62 -14.65
C LEU A 212 -15.04 11.24 -16.05
N VAL A 213 -15.72 12.36 -16.34
CA VAL A 213 -15.69 13.01 -17.65
C VAL A 213 -14.60 14.10 -17.71
N ILE A 214 -14.59 15.00 -16.74
CA ILE A 214 -13.70 16.17 -16.72
C ILE A 214 -12.43 15.84 -15.93
N GLY A 215 -12.57 15.32 -14.71
CA GLY A 215 -11.45 14.99 -13.82
C GLY A 215 -10.46 14.01 -14.46
N ARG A 216 -10.96 12.95 -15.10
CA ARG A 216 -10.13 11.94 -15.79
C ARG A 216 -9.30 12.51 -16.95
N ARG A 217 -9.70 13.64 -17.54
CA ARG A 217 -8.94 14.31 -18.60
C ARG A 217 -8.06 15.43 -18.06
N VAL A 218 -8.59 16.26 -17.17
CA VAL A 218 -7.91 17.47 -16.68
C VAL A 218 -6.80 17.12 -15.72
N ILE A 219 -7.01 16.21 -14.77
CA ILE A 219 -6.01 15.88 -13.74
C ILE A 219 -4.73 15.31 -14.38
N PRO A 220 -4.79 14.25 -15.22
CA PRO A 220 -3.60 13.74 -15.89
C PRO A 220 -2.97 14.76 -16.84
N TRP A 221 -3.76 15.57 -17.53
CA TRP A 221 -3.27 16.60 -18.44
C TRP A 221 -2.47 17.67 -17.71
N VAL A 222 -2.97 18.21 -16.59
CA VAL A 222 -2.26 19.19 -15.76
C VAL A 222 -0.93 18.62 -15.28
N LEU A 223 -0.95 17.41 -14.72
CA LEU A 223 0.26 16.78 -14.20
C LEU A 223 1.27 16.42 -15.29
N HIS A 224 0.79 15.99 -16.45
CA HIS A 224 1.64 15.74 -17.60
C HIS A 224 2.30 17.04 -18.10
N TRP A 225 1.53 18.13 -18.22
CA TRP A 225 2.05 19.43 -18.58
C TRP A 225 3.14 19.92 -17.61
N VAL A 226 2.88 19.81 -16.30
CA VAL A 226 3.85 20.18 -15.26
C VAL A 226 5.08 19.27 -15.28
N ALA A 227 4.91 17.96 -15.51
CA ALA A 227 6.02 17.01 -15.59
C ALA A 227 7.01 17.36 -16.71
N HIS A 228 6.54 17.93 -17.82
CA HIS A 228 7.38 18.40 -18.94
C HIS A 228 8.22 19.63 -18.60
N THR A 229 7.89 20.38 -17.55
CA THR A 229 8.73 21.52 -17.11
C THR A 229 10.05 21.07 -16.49
N GLY A 230 10.18 19.78 -16.13
CA GLY A 230 11.35 19.23 -15.44
C GLY A 230 11.46 19.63 -13.95
N SER A 231 10.61 20.54 -13.46
CA SER A 231 10.66 21.02 -12.08
C SER A 231 9.96 20.04 -11.13
N ARG A 232 10.72 19.46 -10.19
CA ARG A 232 10.17 18.61 -9.12
C ARG A 232 9.29 19.40 -8.15
N GLU A 233 9.66 20.64 -7.86
CA GLU A 233 8.91 21.52 -6.98
C GLU A 233 7.51 21.83 -7.54
N LEU A 234 7.43 22.23 -8.82
CA LEU A 234 6.15 22.45 -9.49
C LEU A 234 5.30 21.19 -9.56
N PHE A 235 5.91 20.04 -9.76
CA PHE A 235 5.18 18.78 -9.79
C PHE A 235 4.54 18.44 -8.43
N ARG A 236 5.30 18.58 -7.32
CA ARG A 236 4.76 18.43 -5.95
C ARG A 236 3.60 19.39 -5.68
N LEU A 237 3.81 20.66 -6.03
CA LEU A 237 2.77 21.68 -5.86
C LEU A 237 1.52 21.35 -6.65
N ALA A 238 1.66 20.90 -7.90
CA ALA A 238 0.54 20.50 -8.75
C ALA A 238 -0.24 19.31 -8.17
N VAL A 239 0.45 18.29 -7.66
CA VAL A 239 -0.21 17.12 -7.03
C VAL A 239 -0.99 17.55 -5.79
N LEU A 240 -0.40 18.39 -4.93
CA LEU A 240 -1.08 18.92 -3.74
C LEU A 240 -2.26 19.82 -4.12
N ALA A 241 -2.10 20.70 -5.12
CA ALA A 241 -3.16 21.56 -5.60
C ALA A 241 -4.33 20.73 -6.18
N VAL A 242 -4.05 19.64 -6.87
CA VAL A 242 -5.08 18.71 -7.35
C VAL A 242 -5.78 18.03 -6.17
N ALA A 243 -5.04 17.48 -5.20
CA ALA A 243 -5.62 16.77 -4.06
C ALA A 243 -6.54 17.70 -3.24
N LEU A 244 -6.00 18.84 -2.81
CA LEU A 244 -6.73 19.80 -1.98
C LEU A 244 -7.82 20.55 -2.78
N GLY A 245 -7.52 20.92 -4.02
CA GLY A 245 -8.45 21.67 -4.89
C GLY A 245 -9.66 20.84 -5.29
N VAL A 246 -9.48 19.57 -5.64
CA VAL A 246 -10.61 18.67 -5.95
C VAL A 246 -11.42 18.38 -4.69
N ALA A 247 -10.78 18.15 -3.54
CA ALA A 247 -11.48 17.95 -2.27
C ALA A 247 -12.34 19.18 -1.92
N TYR A 248 -11.78 20.38 -2.03
CA TYR A 248 -12.48 21.64 -1.78
C TYR A 248 -13.63 21.89 -2.77
N ALA A 249 -13.39 21.65 -4.07
CA ALA A 249 -14.42 21.77 -5.10
C ALA A 249 -15.56 20.76 -4.90
N ALA A 250 -15.25 19.54 -4.51
CA ALA A 250 -16.23 18.52 -4.19
C ALA A 250 -17.17 18.96 -3.06
N ALA A 251 -16.61 19.52 -2.00
CA ALA A 251 -17.40 20.01 -0.86
C ALA A 251 -18.22 21.24 -1.21
N THR A 252 -17.62 22.23 -1.88
CA THR A 252 -18.27 23.52 -2.14
C THR A 252 -19.29 23.48 -3.28
N LEU A 253 -18.99 22.76 -4.37
CA LEU A 253 -19.85 22.71 -5.56
C LEU A 253 -20.93 21.64 -5.49
N PHE A 254 -20.56 20.48 -4.92
CA PHE A 254 -21.46 19.32 -4.89
C PHE A 254 -21.98 18.99 -3.50
N GLY A 255 -21.44 19.59 -2.44
CA GLY A 255 -21.82 19.30 -1.06
C GLY A 255 -21.44 17.89 -0.58
N VAL A 256 -20.42 17.28 -1.18
CA VAL A 256 -19.86 16.00 -0.75
C VAL A 256 -18.66 16.24 0.18
N SER A 257 -18.25 15.22 0.94
CA SER A 257 -17.15 15.38 1.89
C SER A 257 -15.79 15.64 1.18
N PHE A 258 -14.91 16.39 1.85
CA PHE A 258 -13.51 16.58 1.41
C PHE A 258 -12.81 15.24 1.16
N ALA A 259 -13.04 14.27 2.05
CA ALA A 259 -12.47 12.93 1.98
C ALA A 259 -12.84 12.21 0.67
N LEU A 260 -14.11 12.28 0.26
CA LEU A 260 -14.58 11.69 -0.99
C LEU A 260 -13.94 12.36 -2.21
N GLY A 261 -13.89 13.69 -2.22
CA GLY A 261 -13.24 14.45 -3.29
C GLY A 261 -11.78 14.06 -3.49
N ALA A 262 -11.04 14.00 -2.39
CA ALA A 262 -9.63 13.60 -2.38
C ALA A 262 -9.43 12.15 -2.84
N PHE A 263 -10.24 11.21 -2.36
CA PHE A 263 -10.20 9.80 -2.77
C PHE A 263 -10.38 9.63 -4.28
N PHE A 264 -11.40 10.30 -4.86
CA PHE A 264 -11.63 10.25 -6.31
C PHE A 264 -10.52 10.90 -7.12
N ALA A 265 -9.92 12.00 -6.62
CA ALA A 265 -8.76 12.61 -7.27
C ALA A 265 -7.57 11.64 -7.31
N GLY A 266 -7.30 10.96 -6.20
CA GLY A 266 -6.26 9.92 -6.12
C GLY A 266 -6.56 8.73 -7.02
N MET A 267 -7.80 8.24 -7.02
CA MET A 267 -8.22 7.11 -7.85
C MET A 267 -8.12 7.40 -9.35
N ILE A 268 -8.47 8.61 -9.79
CA ILE A 268 -8.28 9.00 -11.20
C ILE A 268 -6.80 9.05 -11.55
N LEU A 269 -5.99 9.56 -10.65
CA LEU A 269 -4.55 9.65 -10.87
C LEU A 269 -3.87 8.29 -10.82
N SER A 270 -4.41 7.30 -10.09
CA SER A 270 -3.86 5.93 -10.04
C SER A 270 -3.85 5.23 -11.41
N GLU A 271 -4.76 5.61 -12.31
CA GLU A 271 -4.77 5.13 -13.70
C GLU A 271 -3.71 5.80 -14.60
N SER A 272 -3.04 6.86 -14.13
CA SER A 272 -2.03 7.61 -14.89
C SER A 272 -0.63 6.98 -14.73
N PRO A 273 0.23 7.04 -15.77
CA PRO A 273 1.65 6.67 -15.65
C PRO A 273 2.43 7.47 -14.60
N LEU A 274 1.91 8.63 -14.18
CA LEU A 274 2.51 9.51 -13.17
C LEU A 274 2.08 9.17 -11.74
N SER A 275 1.24 8.15 -11.53
CA SER A 275 0.68 7.78 -10.21
C SER A 275 1.76 7.47 -9.18
N GLN A 276 2.75 6.65 -9.55
CA GLN A 276 3.85 6.28 -8.65
C GLN A 276 4.66 7.51 -8.23
N ARG A 277 5.02 8.37 -9.20
CA ARG A 277 5.76 9.61 -8.91
C ARG A 277 4.94 10.57 -8.03
N ALA A 278 3.63 10.69 -8.28
CA ALA A 278 2.75 11.51 -7.45
C ALA A 278 2.65 10.96 -6.02
N ALA A 279 2.56 9.63 -5.87
CA ALA A 279 2.57 8.99 -4.55
C ALA A 279 3.88 9.28 -3.80
N GLU A 280 5.04 9.05 -4.41
CA GLU A 280 6.35 9.28 -3.81
C GLU A 280 6.53 10.74 -3.36
N GLU A 281 6.09 11.71 -4.18
CA GLU A 281 6.24 13.13 -3.89
C GLU A 281 5.26 13.65 -2.82
N THR A 282 4.11 13.00 -2.62
CA THR A 282 3.12 13.37 -1.60
C THR A 282 3.29 12.65 -0.27
N LEU A 283 3.92 11.47 -0.26
CA LEU A 283 4.12 10.62 0.91
C LEU A 283 4.61 11.39 2.16
N PRO A 284 5.68 12.22 2.11
CA PRO A 284 6.19 12.89 3.30
C PRO A 284 5.18 13.87 3.92
N LEU A 285 4.43 14.59 3.07
CA LEU A 285 3.41 15.53 3.54
C LEU A 285 2.18 14.79 4.09
N ARG A 286 1.73 13.77 3.37
CA ARG A 286 0.66 12.88 3.85
C ARG A 286 0.98 12.34 5.23
N ASP A 287 2.19 11.81 5.43
CA ASP A 287 2.58 11.20 6.69
C ASP A 287 2.64 12.23 7.82
N ALA A 288 3.18 13.42 7.58
CA ALA A 288 3.21 14.49 8.57
C ALA A 288 1.80 14.96 8.99
N PHE A 289 0.92 15.18 8.02
CA PHE A 289 -0.45 15.60 8.30
C PHE A 289 -1.33 14.47 8.85
N ALA A 290 -1.07 13.22 8.47
CA ALA A 290 -1.70 12.06 9.08
C ALA A 290 -1.35 11.94 10.58
N VAL A 291 -0.10 12.22 10.95
CA VAL A 291 0.29 12.30 12.37
C VAL A 291 -0.51 13.37 13.10
N LEU A 292 -0.64 14.57 12.52
CA LEU A 292 -1.43 15.65 13.12
C LEU A 292 -2.93 15.28 13.22
N PHE A 293 -3.46 14.54 12.25
CA PHE A 293 -4.82 14.00 12.34
C PHE A 293 -4.96 13.05 13.54
N PHE A 294 -4.05 12.10 13.73
CA PHE A 294 -4.13 11.18 14.88
C PHE A 294 -3.94 11.91 16.22
N VAL A 295 -3.08 12.93 16.27
CA VAL A 295 -2.93 13.80 17.44
C VAL A 295 -4.24 14.53 17.73
N SER A 296 -4.88 15.14 16.72
CA SER A 296 -6.17 15.83 16.89
C SER A 296 -7.26 14.87 17.40
N VAL A 297 -7.34 13.68 16.83
CA VAL A 297 -8.28 12.63 17.29
C VAL A 297 -7.98 12.25 18.73
N GLY A 298 -6.70 12.08 19.10
CA GLY A 298 -6.29 11.78 20.47
C GLY A 298 -6.67 12.88 21.47
N MET A 299 -6.62 14.16 21.07
CA MET A 299 -7.04 15.28 21.92
C MET A 299 -8.53 15.24 22.30
N LEU A 300 -9.37 14.59 21.47
CA LEU A 300 -10.80 14.41 21.75
C LEU A 300 -11.06 13.27 22.75
N PHE A 301 -10.07 12.42 23.01
CA PHE A 301 -10.24 11.27 23.86
C PHE A 301 -10.23 11.64 25.34
N ASP A 302 -11.30 11.25 26.05
CA ASP A 302 -11.39 11.35 27.51
C ASP A 302 -10.96 10.02 28.17
N PRO A 303 -9.76 9.94 28.77
CA PRO A 303 -9.30 8.74 29.45
C PRO A 303 -10.21 8.28 30.59
N GLY A 304 -11.02 9.18 31.14
CA GLY A 304 -11.98 8.87 32.20
C GLY A 304 -13.03 7.83 31.81
N ILE A 305 -13.26 7.62 30.48
CA ILE A 305 -14.18 6.59 29.98
C ILE A 305 -13.80 5.19 30.43
N LEU A 306 -12.48 4.91 30.60
CA LEU A 306 -11.97 3.62 31.05
C LEU A 306 -12.48 3.25 32.44
N LEU A 307 -12.67 4.27 33.30
CA LEU A 307 -13.14 4.08 34.68
C LEU A 307 -14.64 4.30 34.80
N ARG A 308 -15.23 5.23 34.02
CA ARG A 308 -16.65 5.58 34.14
C ARG A 308 -17.58 4.60 33.43
N ALA A 309 -17.10 3.93 32.36
CA ALA A 309 -17.93 3.04 31.54
C ALA A 309 -17.19 1.73 31.16
N PRO A 310 -16.64 0.95 32.12
CA PRO A 310 -15.89 -0.27 31.80
C PRO A 310 -16.75 -1.33 31.08
N GLY A 311 -18.02 -1.49 31.47
CA GLY A 311 -18.95 -2.44 30.85
C GLY A 311 -19.18 -2.14 29.34
N PRO A 312 -19.62 -0.93 28.98
CA PRO A 312 -19.75 -0.50 27.58
C PRO A 312 -18.45 -0.63 26.78
N LEU A 313 -17.31 -0.31 27.39
CA LEU A 313 -16.01 -0.44 26.73
C LEU A 313 -15.66 -1.91 26.44
N ILE A 314 -15.87 -2.82 27.39
CA ILE A 314 -15.68 -4.27 27.20
C ILE A 314 -16.63 -4.76 26.08
N GLY A 315 -17.89 -4.31 26.07
CA GLY A 315 -18.83 -4.61 25.00
C GLY A 315 -18.35 -4.14 23.64
N THR A 316 -17.81 -2.91 23.56
CA THR A 316 -17.23 -2.35 22.33
C THR A 316 -16.03 -3.18 21.86
N LEU A 317 -15.09 -3.50 22.75
CA LEU A 317 -13.94 -4.34 22.45
C LEU A 317 -14.36 -5.76 22.03
N ALA A 318 -15.37 -6.33 22.68
CA ALA A 318 -15.91 -7.64 22.30
C ALA A 318 -16.48 -7.63 20.86
N ILE A 319 -17.15 -6.55 20.46
CA ILE A 319 -17.61 -6.39 19.06
C ILE A 319 -16.43 -6.33 18.11
N ILE A 320 -15.41 -5.53 18.41
CA ILE A 320 -14.25 -5.32 17.54
C ILE A 320 -13.39 -6.58 17.44
N LEU A 321 -12.97 -7.14 18.59
CA LEU A 321 -12.00 -8.23 18.64
C LEU A 321 -12.63 -9.60 18.40
N ILE A 322 -13.87 -9.81 18.83
CA ILE A 322 -14.53 -11.11 18.76
C ILE A 322 -15.64 -11.09 17.70
N GLY A 323 -16.55 -10.14 17.75
CA GLY A 323 -17.72 -10.09 16.86
C GLY A 323 -17.34 -10.00 15.39
N LYS A 324 -16.51 -9.01 15.03
CA LYS A 324 -15.98 -8.84 13.65
C LYS A 324 -15.15 -10.04 13.22
N SER A 325 -14.24 -10.49 14.09
CA SER A 325 -13.34 -11.60 13.76
C SER A 325 -14.09 -12.91 13.57
N ALA A 326 -15.07 -13.20 14.42
CA ALA A 326 -15.92 -14.38 14.27
C ALA A 326 -16.75 -14.30 12.98
N ALA A 327 -17.32 -13.13 12.66
CA ALA A 327 -18.04 -12.91 11.42
C ALA A 327 -17.14 -13.17 10.19
N ALA A 328 -15.95 -12.57 10.15
CA ALA A 328 -15.00 -12.75 9.06
C ALA A 328 -14.55 -14.22 8.94
N TRP A 329 -14.27 -14.89 10.07
CA TRP A 329 -13.91 -16.31 10.09
C TRP A 329 -15.05 -17.18 9.54
N LEU A 330 -16.29 -17.00 10.00
CA LEU A 330 -17.46 -17.74 9.52
C LEU A 330 -17.68 -17.56 8.04
N ILE A 331 -17.59 -16.32 7.55
CA ILE A 331 -17.73 -15.98 6.13
C ILE A 331 -16.66 -16.72 5.31
N MET A 332 -15.39 -16.62 5.70
CA MET A 332 -14.30 -17.29 5.00
C MET A 332 -14.48 -18.81 4.97
N ARG A 333 -14.95 -19.39 6.09
CA ARG A 333 -15.28 -20.84 6.15
C ARG A 333 -16.48 -21.21 5.28
N ALA A 334 -17.49 -20.34 5.18
CA ALA A 334 -18.64 -20.53 4.30
C ALA A 334 -18.24 -20.48 2.81
N PHE A 335 -17.21 -19.71 2.45
CA PHE A 335 -16.61 -19.71 1.11
C PHE A 335 -15.61 -20.88 0.87
N GLY A 336 -15.53 -21.84 1.78
CA GLY A 336 -14.69 -23.04 1.64
C GLY A 336 -13.19 -22.80 1.80
N ARG A 337 -12.78 -21.63 2.33
CA ARG A 337 -11.36 -21.31 2.50
C ARG A 337 -10.73 -22.04 3.68
N SER A 338 -9.41 -22.21 3.62
CA SER A 338 -8.65 -22.93 4.65
C SER A 338 -8.79 -22.25 6.02
N GLN A 339 -8.63 -23.03 7.09
CA GLN A 339 -8.68 -22.49 8.45
C GLN A 339 -7.63 -21.41 8.68
N THR A 340 -6.42 -21.63 8.16
CA THR A 340 -5.33 -20.65 8.28
C THR A 340 -5.68 -19.34 7.57
N ALA A 341 -6.26 -19.38 6.35
CA ALA A 341 -6.70 -18.17 5.66
C ALA A 341 -7.81 -17.45 6.43
N ALA A 342 -8.80 -18.19 6.94
CA ALA A 342 -9.88 -17.62 7.72
C ALA A 342 -9.37 -16.93 9.00
N LEU A 343 -8.46 -17.56 9.74
CA LEU A 343 -7.87 -16.99 10.96
C LEU A 343 -6.99 -15.77 10.65
N THR A 344 -6.17 -15.81 9.59
CA THR A 344 -5.33 -14.67 9.18
C THR A 344 -6.20 -13.45 8.85
N ILE A 345 -7.25 -13.61 8.03
CA ILE A 345 -8.14 -12.52 7.64
C ILE A 345 -8.93 -12.00 8.84
N SER A 346 -9.44 -12.88 9.70
CA SER A 346 -10.09 -12.50 10.96
C SER A 346 -9.22 -11.65 11.86
N ALA A 347 -7.96 -12.05 12.07
CA ALA A 347 -7.01 -11.32 12.90
C ALA A 347 -6.63 -9.97 12.26
N SER A 348 -6.51 -9.91 10.94
CA SER A 348 -6.25 -8.66 10.22
C SER A 348 -7.35 -7.62 10.40
N LEU A 349 -8.61 -8.06 10.48
CA LEU A 349 -9.78 -7.21 10.65
C LEU A 349 -10.14 -6.93 12.11
N ALA A 350 -9.47 -7.54 13.10
CA ALA A 350 -9.75 -7.43 14.53
C ALA A 350 -9.30 -6.10 15.16
N GLN A 351 -9.52 -5.01 14.47
CA GLN A 351 -9.20 -3.65 14.91
C GLN A 351 -10.03 -2.65 14.10
N ILE A 352 -10.10 -1.37 14.54
CA ILE A 352 -10.79 -0.30 13.81
C ILE A 352 -9.81 0.84 13.48
N GLY A 353 -10.15 1.63 12.48
CA GLY A 353 -9.23 2.58 11.87
C GLY A 353 -9.72 4.01 11.77
N GLU A 354 -9.08 4.74 10.88
CA GLU A 354 -9.27 6.17 10.63
C GLU A 354 -10.70 6.54 10.23
N PHE A 355 -11.37 5.71 9.44
CA PHE A 355 -12.77 5.95 9.06
C PHE A 355 -13.72 5.93 10.25
N SER A 356 -13.42 5.10 11.26
CA SER A 356 -14.20 5.06 12.51
C SER A 356 -14.14 6.41 13.24
N PHE A 357 -12.96 7.07 13.24
CA PHE A 357 -12.80 8.38 13.86
C PHE A 357 -13.50 9.48 13.09
N ILE A 358 -13.39 9.46 11.76
CA ILE A 358 -14.07 10.43 10.89
C ILE A 358 -15.58 10.31 11.06
N LEU A 359 -16.10 9.07 11.07
CA LEU A 359 -17.53 8.81 11.26
C LEU A 359 -18.00 9.21 12.66
N ALA A 360 -17.20 8.95 13.70
CA ALA A 360 -17.51 9.35 15.08
C ALA A 360 -17.53 10.89 15.22
N GLY A 361 -16.55 11.58 14.65
CA GLY A 361 -16.50 13.04 14.62
C GLY A 361 -17.70 13.66 13.92
N LEU A 362 -17.99 13.20 12.69
CA LEU A 362 -19.14 13.65 11.91
C LEU A 362 -20.45 13.32 12.61
N GLY A 363 -20.61 12.12 13.14
CA GLY A 363 -21.82 11.70 13.86
C GLY A 363 -22.08 12.54 15.10
N THR A 364 -21.03 12.94 15.81
CA THR A 364 -21.12 13.84 16.98
C THR A 364 -21.45 15.27 16.54
N ALA A 365 -20.81 15.78 15.49
CA ALA A 365 -21.08 17.11 14.95
C ALA A 365 -22.53 17.26 14.43
N LEU A 366 -23.09 16.19 13.86
CA LEU A 366 -24.49 16.15 13.40
C LEU A 366 -25.50 15.86 14.54
N GLY A 367 -25.05 15.66 15.77
CA GLY A 367 -25.92 15.36 16.93
C GLY A 367 -26.59 13.97 16.89
N ILE A 368 -26.11 13.06 16.01
CA ILE A 368 -26.65 11.72 15.85
C ILE A 368 -25.88 10.64 16.61
N LEU A 369 -24.66 10.94 17.06
CA LEU A 369 -23.87 10.07 17.92
C LEU A 369 -23.62 10.79 19.25
N PRO A 370 -23.97 10.18 20.41
CA PRO A 370 -23.67 10.78 21.70
C PRO A 370 -22.15 10.80 21.97
N ALA A 371 -21.69 11.75 22.81
CA ALA A 371 -20.27 11.88 23.16
C ALA A 371 -19.69 10.57 23.73
N GLN A 372 -20.48 9.85 24.54
CA GLN A 372 -20.08 8.53 25.04
C GLN A 372 -19.79 7.54 23.90
N GLY A 373 -20.56 7.55 22.81
CA GLY A 373 -20.34 6.69 21.65
C GLY A 373 -19.03 7.01 20.95
N ARG A 374 -18.72 8.31 20.77
CA ARG A 374 -17.43 8.77 20.24
C ARG A 374 -16.27 8.28 21.13
N ASP A 375 -16.38 8.50 22.45
CA ASP A 375 -15.32 8.13 23.38
C ASP A 375 -15.08 6.60 23.43
N LEU A 376 -16.14 5.79 23.31
CA LEU A 376 -16.05 4.34 23.19
C LEU A 376 -15.38 3.90 21.87
N ILE A 377 -15.66 4.57 20.75
CA ILE A 377 -14.99 4.31 19.47
C ILE A 377 -13.50 4.61 19.59
N LEU A 378 -13.13 5.77 20.16
CA LEU A 378 -11.73 6.16 20.34
C LEU A 378 -10.98 5.19 21.27
N ALA A 379 -11.56 4.84 22.42
CA ALA A 379 -11.00 3.84 23.33
C ALA A 379 -10.88 2.47 22.66
N GLY A 380 -11.93 2.03 21.97
CA GLY A 380 -11.97 0.78 21.23
C GLY A 380 -10.87 0.69 20.17
N ALA A 381 -10.63 1.77 19.45
CA ALA A 381 -9.57 1.83 18.44
C ALA A 381 -8.18 1.72 19.06
N ILE A 382 -7.86 2.56 20.04
CA ILE A 382 -6.55 2.53 20.73
C ILE A 382 -6.27 1.13 21.27
N LEU A 383 -7.23 0.55 21.99
CA LEU A 383 -7.06 -0.75 22.62
C LEU A 383 -7.06 -1.89 21.60
N SER A 384 -7.86 -1.84 20.53
CA SER A 384 -7.86 -2.89 19.50
C SER A 384 -6.58 -2.89 18.67
N ILE A 385 -6.02 -1.71 18.35
CA ILE A 385 -4.72 -1.60 17.67
C ILE A 385 -3.60 -2.13 18.58
N LEU A 386 -3.64 -1.79 19.88
CA LEU A 386 -2.67 -2.27 20.87
C LEU A 386 -2.72 -3.80 21.03
N LEU A 387 -3.93 -4.40 21.01
CA LEU A 387 -4.15 -5.82 21.17
C LEU A 387 -3.99 -6.63 19.88
N ASN A 388 -3.92 -5.97 18.71
CA ASN A 388 -3.87 -6.66 17.42
C ASN A 388 -2.71 -7.67 17.29
N PRO A 389 -1.47 -7.39 17.74
CA PRO A 389 -0.39 -8.39 17.73
C PRO A 389 -0.72 -9.65 18.54
N VAL A 390 -1.43 -9.49 19.67
CA VAL A 390 -1.87 -10.63 20.51
C VAL A 390 -2.93 -11.45 19.78
N VAL A 391 -3.85 -10.81 19.09
CA VAL A 391 -4.88 -11.49 18.28
C VAL A 391 -4.23 -12.31 17.16
N PHE A 392 -3.24 -11.75 16.48
CA PHE A 392 -2.48 -12.51 15.48
C PHE A 392 -1.73 -13.69 16.07
N ALA A 393 -1.03 -13.51 17.20
CA ALA A 393 -0.35 -14.61 17.88
C ALA A 393 -1.31 -15.73 18.31
N LEU A 394 -2.53 -15.37 18.72
CA LEU A 394 -3.57 -16.35 19.04
C LEU A 394 -4.09 -17.06 17.78
N ALA A 395 -4.30 -16.32 16.68
CA ALA A 395 -4.72 -16.89 15.41
C ALA A 395 -3.67 -17.87 14.84
N GLU A 396 -2.39 -17.56 14.95
CA GLU A 396 -1.28 -18.44 14.56
C GLU A 396 -1.25 -19.74 15.40
N ARG A 397 -1.49 -19.65 16.70
CA ARG A 397 -1.59 -20.83 17.58
C ARG A 397 -2.81 -21.72 17.31
N LEU A 398 -3.90 -21.11 16.83
CA LEU A 398 -5.14 -21.84 16.47
C LEU A 398 -5.12 -22.37 15.02
N ALA A 399 -4.15 -21.92 14.21
CA ALA A 399 -3.96 -22.46 12.87
C ALA A 399 -3.46 -23.92 13.00
N PRO A 400 -4.06 -24.87 12.24
CA PRO A 400 -3.57 -26.25 12.22
C PRO A 400 -2.11 -26.24 11.71
N GLU A 401 -1.21 -26.95 12.39
CA GLU A 401 0.11 -27.25 11.84
C GLU A 401 -0.08 -27.89 10.45
N ALA A 402 0.57 -27.35 9.43
CA ALA A 402 0.57 -27.97 8.12
C ALA A 402 1.10 -29.39 8.27
N PRO A 403 0.41 -30.45 7.78
CA PRO A 403 0.93 -31.79 7.87
C PRO A 403 2.28 -31.84 7.15
N ALA A 404 3.34 -32.26 7.85
CA ALA A 404 4.66 -32.47 7.27
C ALA A 404 4.51 -33.34 6.03
N ALA A 405 4.86 -32.81 4.87
CA ALA A 405 4.81 -33.53 3.61
C ALA A 405 5.73 -34.73 3.72
N LYS A 406 5.18 -35.95 3.85
CA LYS A 406 5.95 -37.19 3.73
C LYS A 406 6.58 -37.24 2.34
N PRO A 407 7.87 -37.51 2.22
CA PRO A 407 8.51 -37.65 0.92
C PRO A 407 7.82 -38.80 0.14
N LYS A 408 7.26 -38.47 -1.00
CA LYS A 408 6.65 -39.46 -1.92
C LYS A 408 7.77 -40.25 -2.54
N PRO A 409 7.76 -41.60 -2.43
CA PRO A 409 8.77 -42.44 -3.10
C PRO A 409 8.71 -42.22 -4.61
N ALA A 410 9.86 -42.06 -5.24
CA ALA A 410 9.98 -41.99 -6.68
C ALA A 410 9.45 -43.27 -7.32
N ALA A 411 8.44 -43.16 -8.18
CA ALA A 411 7.98 -44.24 -9.04
C ALA A 411 8.68 -44.17 -10.40
N PRO A 412 9.00 -45.32 -11.05
CA PRO A 412 9.73 -45.35 -12.30
C PRO A 412 8.87 -44.83 -13.47
N ALA A 413 9.56 -44.24 -14.45
CA ALA A 413 8.98 -43.77 -15.69
C ALA A 413 8.43 -44.91 -16.53
N GLU A 414 7.17 -44.82 -16.97
CA GLU A 414 6.69 -45.52 -18.17
C GLU A 414 5.84 -44.54 -19.02
N ALA A 415 6.09 -44.65 -20.33
CA ALA A 415 5.56 -43.80 -21.37
C ALA A 415 4.12 -44.18 -21.76
N GLY A 416 3.32 -43.20 -22.15
CA GLY A 416 1.99 -43.38 -22.81
C GLY A 416 1.19 -42.09 -22.89
N GLU A 417 1.07 -41.54 -24.09
CA GLU A 417 0.18 -40.42 -24.51
C GLU A 417 -1.28 -40.87 -24.62
N PRO A 418 -2.20 -39.95 -25.04
CA PRO A 418 -2.81 -38.85 -24.26
C PRO A 418 -4.34 -38.96 -24.19
N GLU A 419 -4.99 -38.41 -23.23
CA GLU A 419 -6.40 -38.03 -23.34
C GLU A 419 -6.80 -36.78 -22.53
N LYS A 420 -7.55 -35.97 -23.17
CA LYS A 420 -7.96 -34.61 -22.92
C LYS A 420 -9.15 -34.58 -21.92
N ALA A 421 -8.94 -34.11 -20.71
CA ALA A 421 -10.02 -33.66 -19.85
C ALA A 421 -9.54 -32.49 -19.00
N ALA A 422 -10.34 -31.43 -18.94
CA ALA A 422 -10.06 -30.20 -18.22
C ALA A 422 -9.71 -30.48 -16.75
N ALA A 423 -8.49 -30.13 -16.36
CA ALA A 423 -8.05 -30.17 -14.98
C ALA A 423 -8.44 -28.88 -14.26
N PRO A 424 -8.84 -28.94 -12.97
CA PRO A 424 -8.93 -27.76 -12.13
C PRO A 424 -7.54 -27.16 -11.94
N GLU A 425 -7.47 -25.83 -11.99
CA GLU A 425 -6.23 -25.07 -11.76
C GLU A 425 -5.57 -25.51 -10.45
N PRO A 426 -4.24 -25.69 -10.42
CA PRO A 426 -3.53 -26.07 -9.21
C PRO A 426 -3.65 -24.97 -8.16
N GLU A 427 -4.13 -25.32 -6.97
CA GLU A 427 -4.03 -24.50 -5.78
C GLU A 427 -2.55 -24.11 -5.60
N ALA A 428 -2.31 -22.79 -5.61
CA ALA A 428 -0.98 -22.26 -5.33
C ALA A 428 -0.57 -22.73 -3.93
N GLU A 429 0.48 -23.52 -3.88
CA GLU A 429 1.10 -23.97 -2.65
C GLU A 429 1.44 -22.77 -1.77
N ALA A 430 1.09 -22.87 -0.49
CA ALA A 430 1.51 -21.93 0.54
C ALA A 430 3.05 -21.82 0.50
N PRO A 431 3.62 -20.62 0.69
CA PRO A 431 5.07 -20.49 0.78
C PRO A 431 5.55 -21.38 1.94
N PRO A 432 6.63 -22.15 1.73
CA PRO A 432 7.15 -23.04 2.76
C PRO A 432 7.51 -22.24 4.00
N GLU A 433 7.11 -22.75 5.15
CA GLU A 433 7.70 -22.37 6.43
C GLU A 433 9.23 -22.46 6.30
N ARG A 434 9.94 -21.59 7.01
CA ARG A 434 11.40 -21.41 7.00
C ARG A 434 12.17 -22.74 7.18
N ASP A 435 12.15 -23.62 6.21
CA ASP A 435 13.20 -24.59 5.99
C ASP A 435 14.26 -23.88 5.13
N ILE A 436 15.07 -23.06 5.79
CA ILE A 436 16.30 -22.54 5.21
C ILE A 436 17.23 -23.75 5.09
N THR A 437 17.09 -24.47 3.99
CA THR A 437 17.97 -25.63 3.72
C THR A 437 19.30 -25.05 3.26
N PRO A 438 20.39 -25.23 4.03
CA PRO A 438 21.70 -24.73 3.62
C PRO A 438 22.10 -25.31 2.27
N THR A 439 22.67 -24.47 1.40
CA THR A 439 23.16 -24.94 0.09
C THR A 439 24.26 -25.98 0.22
N SER A 440 24.21 -27.01 -0.62
CA SER A 440 25.28 -27.96 -0.78
C SER A 440 26.38 -27.48 -1.73
N LEU A 441 26.18 -26.34 -2.42
CA LEU A 441 27.13 -25.81 -3.39
C LEU A 441 28.47 -25.42 -2.73
N ALA A 442 29.52 -25.64 -3.49
CA ALA A 442 30.87 -25.16 -3.20
C ALA A 442 31.47 -24.56 -4.47
N ASN A 443 32.32 -23.54 -4.32
CA ASN A 443 32.89 -22.77 -5.42
C ASN A 443 31.78 -22.18 -6.31
N HIS A 444 30.76 -21.62 -5.68
CA HIS A 444 29.60 -21.02 -6.34
C HIS A 444 29.61 -19.49 -6.24
N ILE A 445 28.83 -18.86 -7.09
CA ILE A 445 28.59 -17.42 -7.08
C ILE A 445 27.25 -17.19 -6.39
N VAL A 446 27.21 -16.22 -5.48
CA VAL A 446 25.98 -15.81 -4.80
C VAL A 446 25.50 -14.48 -5.39
N VAL A 447 24.21 -14.41 -5.78
CA VAL A 447 23.54 -13.18 -6.23
C VAL A 447 22.43 -12.86 -5.25
N VAL A 448 22.52 -11.71 -4.62
CA VAL A 448 21.49 -11.17 -3.73
C VAL A 448 20.63 -10.18 -4.50
N GLY A 449 19.34 -10.51 -4.65
CA GLY A 449 18.37 -9.78 -5.46
C GLY A 449 18.34 -10.26 -6.92
N TYR A 450 17.18 -10.78 -7.36
CA TYR A 450 16.98 -11.27 -8.74
C TYR A 450 15.97 -10.44 -9.53
N GLY A 451 15.93 -9.12 -9.23
CA GLY A 451 15.20 -8.13 -10.01
C GLY A 451 15.86 -7.88 -11.39
N ARG A 452 15.58 -6.73 -12.01
CA ARG A 452 16.06 -6.38 -13.38
C ARG A 452 17.57 -6.52 -13.60
N VAL A 453 18.40 -6.16 -12.63
CA VAL A 453 19.86 -6.26 -12.74
C VAL A 453 20.32 -7.67 -12.42
N GLY A 454 19.82 -8.25 -11.32
CA GLY A 454 20.21 -9.59 -10.88
C GLY A 454 19.84 -10.69 -11.86
N SER A 455 18.67 -10.59 -12.52
CA SER A 455 18.25 -11.56 -13.54
C SER A 455 19.12 -11.53 -14.80
N LEU A 456 19.47 -10.33 -15.29
CA LEU A 456 20.40 -10.18 -16.42
C LEU A 456 21.80 -10.74 -16.08
N LEU A 457 22.29 -10.43 -14.87
CA LEU A 457 23.56 -10.97 -14.39
C LEU A 457 23.51 -12.49 -14.23
N GLY A 458 22.45 -13.00 -13.61
CA GLY A 458 22.27 -14.44 -13.37
C GLY A 458 22.16 -15.24 -14.65
N ALA A 459 21.37 -14.77 -15.62
CA ALA A 459 21.27 -15.40 -16.94
C ALA A 459 22.63 -15.43 -17.66
N GLY A 460 23.41 -14.34 -17.59
CA GLY A 460 24.75 -14.28 -18.15
C GLY A 460 25.73 -15.26 -17.47
N LEU A 461 25.68 -15.39 -16.14
CA LEU A 461 26.50 -16.33 -15.38
C LEU A 461 26.14 -17.79 -15.66
N LEU A 462 24.85 -18.11 -15.73
CA LEU A 462 24.36 -19.45 -16.04
C LEU A 462 24.74 -19.87 -17.46
N SER A 463 24.68 -18.96 -18.45
CA SER A 463 25.12 -19.25 -19.81
C SER A 463 26.60 -19.56 -19.93
N GLN A 464 27.42 -19.11 -18.98
CA GLN A 464 28.85 -19.41 -18.85
C GLN A 464 29.11 -20.68 -18.02
N GLY A 465 28.05 -21.38 -17.59
CA GLY A 465 28.17 -22.61 -16.81
C GLY A 465 28.56 -22.40 -15.33
N ALA A 466 28.39 -21.19 -14.79
CA ALA A 466 28.67 -20.91 -13.42
C ALA A 466 27.65 -21.57 -12.46
N LYS A 467 28.11 -22.08 -11.32
CA LYS A 467 27.23 -22.53 -10.24
C LYS A 467 26.66 -21.29 -9.54
N LEU A 468 25.38 -21.07 -9.69
CA LEU A 468 24.70 -19.85 -9.21
C LEU A 468 23.74 -20.19 -8.07
N LEU A 469 23.90 -19.50 -6.94
CA LEU A 469 22.93 -19.43 -5.86
C LEU A 469 22.32 -18.04 -5.83
N VAL A 470 21.00 -17.97 -5.82
CA VAL A 470 20.25 -16.70 -5.72
C VAL A 470 19.59 -16.60 -4.35
N ILE A 471 19.69 -15.44 -3.71
CA ILE A 471 18.93 -15.08 -2.51
C ILE A 471 17.92 -14.02 -2.93
N GLU A 472 16.62 -14.32 -2.79
CA GLU A 472 15.54 -13.44 -3.20
C GLU A 472 14.31 -13.66 -2.32
N ASP A 473 13.56 -12.59 -2.02
CA ASP A 473 12.33 -12.67 -1.21
C ASP A 473 11.06 -12.26 -1.98
N ASN A 474 11.20 -11.64 -3.16
CA ASN A 474 10.07 -11.28 -4.02
C ASN A 474 9.59 -12.52 -4.79
N PRO A 475 8.29 -12.92 -4.67
CA PRO A 475 7.76 -14.13 -5.31
C PRO A 475 7.94 -14.18 -6.83
N ASP A 476 7.76 -13.05 -7.54
CA ASP A 476 7.88 -12.99 -9.00
C ASP A 476 9.34 -13.15 -9.45
N ALA A 477 10.29 -12.60 -8.69
CA ALA A 477 11.71 -12.75 -8.94
C ALA A 477 12.21 -14.16 -8.57
N VAL A 478 11.64 -14.76 -7.51
CA VAL A 478 11.86 -16.16 -7.13
C VAL A 478 11.43 -17.11 -8.25
N GLU A 479 10.26 -16.89 -8.85
CA GLU A 479 9.76 -17.69 -9.95
C GLU A 479 10.63 -17.53 -11.21
N THR A 480 11.13 -16.33 -11.45
CA THR A 480 12.07 -16.06 -12.54
C THR A 480 13.39 -16.80 -12.33
N ALA A 481 13.98 -16.76 -11.13
CA ALA A 481 15.21 -17.46 -10.81
C ALA A 481 15.08 -18.99 -10.95
N LYS A 482 13.93 -19.55 -10.53
CA LYS A 482 13.61 -20.98 -10.73
C LYS A 482 13.54 -21.37 -12.20
N ARG A 483 12.90 -20.54 -13.02
CA ARG A 483 12.76 -20.76 -14.47
C ARG A 483 14.11 -20.72 -15.18
N ASP A 484 15.00 -19.83 -14.74
CA ASP A 484 16.36 -19.69 -15.28
C ASP A 484 17.30 -20.83 -14.81
N GLY A 485 16.86 -21.68 -13.87
CA GLY A 485 17.62 -22.83 -13.39
C GLY A 485 18.67 -22.53 -12.32
N ALA A 486 18.56 -21.40 -11.61
CA ALA A 486 19.43 -21.09 -10.49
C ALA A 486 19.01 -21.86 -9.22
N GLU A 487 19.97 -22.27 -8.39
CA GLU A 487 19.67 -22.70 -7.02
C GLU A 487 19.21 -21.49 -6.20
N LEU A 488 18.19 -21.67 -5.35
CA LEU A 488 17.48 -20.57 -4.73
C LEU A 488 17.38 -20.74 -3.21
N LEU A 489 17.72 -19.68 -2.50
CA LEU A 489 17.37 -19.45 -1.10
C LEU A 489 16.32 -18.35 -1.03
N VAL A 490 15.11 -18.69 -0.56
CA VAL A 490 14.03 -17.72 -0.41
C VAL A 490 14.13 -17.05 0.95
N GLY A 491 14.44 -15.74 0.96
CA GLY A 491 14.55 -14.98 2.19
C GLY A 491 15.24 -13.64 2.01
N ASN A 492 15.26 -12.87 3.10
CA ASN A 492 16.00 -11.59 3.13
C ASN A 492 17.49 -11.88 3.40
N ALA A 493 18.37 -11.48 2.49
CA ALA A 493 19.81 -11.67 2.63
C ALA A 493 20.46 -10.90 3.80
N ALA A 494 19.79 -9.86 4.32
CA ALA A 494 20.22 -9.14 5.52
C ALA A 494 19.97 -9.95 6.81
N ASP A 495 19.18 -11.04 6.75
CA ASP A 495 19.01 -11.97 7.86
C ASP A 495 20.25 -12.89 7.96
N PRO A 496 20.96 -12.93 9.10
CA PRO A 496 22.15 -13.73 9.27
C PRO A 496 21.94 -15.23 9.02
N GLU A 497 20.75 -15.77 9.33
CA GLU A 497 20.43 -17.17 9.10
C GLU A 497 20.37 -17.51 7.60
N VAL A 498 19.76 -16.62 6.79
CA VAL A 498 19.68 -16.78 5.33
C VAL A 498 21.06 -16.68 4.69
N LEU A 499 21.86 -15.70 5.12
CA LEU A 499 23.20 -15.51 4.57
C LEU A 499 24.14 -16.66 4.95
N SER A 500 24.06 -17.18 6.16
CA SER A 500 24.83 -18.36 6.59
C SER A 500 24.43 -19.62 5.80
N ALA A 501 23.14 -19.82 5.52
CA ALA A 501 22.66 -20.92 4.70
C ALA A 501 23.17 -20.86 3.25
N ALA A 502 23.53 -19.66 2.75
CA ALA A 502 24.16 -19.48 1.45
C ALA A 502 25.63 -19.95 1.39
N ALA A 503 26.19 -20.39 2.51
CA ALA A 503 27.55 -20.89 2.63
C ALA A 503 28.60 -19.91 2.06
N ILE A 504 28.53 -18.64 2.48
CA ILE A 504 29.38 -17.54 2.05
C ILE A 504 30.88 -17.89 2.21
N GLY A 505 31.23 -18.66 3.24
CA GLY A 505 32.59 -19.13 3.45
C GLY A 505 33.14 -20.03 2.31
N ARG A 506 32.25 -20.63 1.49
CA ARG A 506 32.61 -21.50 0.34
C ARG A 506 32.32 -20.82 -1.01
N ALA A 507 31.79 -19.59 -1.02
CA ALA A 507 31.47 -18.84 -2.23
C ALA A 507 32.76 -18.26 -2.85
N VAL A 508 32.77 -18.14 -4.18
CA VAL A 508 33.86 -17.54 -4.95
C VAL A 508 33.65 -16.05 -5.12
N ARG A 509 32.39 -15.60 -5.19
CA ARG A 509 32.04 -14.19 -5.37
C ARG A 509 30.62 -13.93 -4.88
N LEU A 510 30.41 -12.73 -4.37
CA LEU A 510 29.11 -12.22 -3.98
C LEU A 510 28.75 -10.99 -4.82
N PHE A 511 27.57 -11.00 -5.43
CA PHE A 511 26.97 -9.85 -6.09
C PHE A 511 25.75 -9.37 -5.28
N VAL A 512 25.73 -8.11 -4.91
CA VAL A 512 24.62 -7.49 -4.17
C VAL A 512 23.90 -6.53 -5.12
N ALA A 513 22.75 -6.98 -5.67
CA ALA A 513 21.99 -6.28 -6.71
C ALA A 513 20.68 -5.65 -6.20
N ILE A 514 20.45 -5.64 -4.87
CA ILE A 514 19.27 -5.02 -4.25
C ILE A 514 19.37 -3.48 -4.28
N PRO A 515 18.24 -2.76 -4.37
CA PRO A 515 18.24 -1.30 -4.48
C PRO A 515 18.48 -0.57 -3.15
N GLY A 516 18.24 -1.21 -1.99
CA GLY A 516 18.38 -0.62 -0.66
C GLY A 516 19.84 -0.57 -0.20
N SER A 517 20.45 0.61 -0.15
CA SER A 517 21.88 0.77 0.23
C SER A 517 22.17 0.35 1.68
N PHE A 518 21.21 0.53 2.60
CA PHE A 518 21.37 0.11 3.99
C PHE A 518 21.38 -1.42 4.13
N GLU A 519 20.42 -2.10 3.51
CA GLU A 519 20.35 -3.56 3.50
C GLU A 519 21.54 -4.17 2.75
N ALA A 520 21.91 -3.57 1.62
CA ALA A 520 23.11 -3.98 0.88
C ALA A 520 24.38 -3.84 1.73
N GLY A 521 24.48 -2.77 2.53
CA GLY A 521 25.56 -2.56 3.48
C GLY A 521 25.64 -3.65 4.54
N GLN A 522 24.48 -4.03 5.14
CA GLN A 522 24.42 -5.10 6.13
C GLN A 522 24.86 -6.45 5.54
N VAL A 523 24.41 -6.77 4.32
CA VAL A 523 24.85 -8.00 3.61
C VAL A 523 26.35 -7.99 3.38
N CYS A 524 26.91 -6.84 2.95
CA CYS A 524 28.36 -6.71 2.73
C CYS A 524 29.15 -6.90 4.04
N GLU A 525 28.72 -6.30 5.15
CA GLU A 525 29.38 -6.42 6.47
C GLU A 525 29.36 -7.86 6.98
N GLN A 526 28.21 -8.52 6.92
CA GLN A 526 28.06 -9.90 7.35
C GLN A 526 28.89 -10.87 6.47
N ALA A 527 28.80 -10.71 5.15
CA ALA A 527 29.58 -11.53 4.23
C ALA A 527 31.10 -11.34 4.40
N ARG A 528 31.54 -10.11 4.66
CA ARG A 528 32.95 -9.80 4.94
C ARG A 528 33.43 -10.37 6.27
N ALA A 529 32.56 -10.40 7.29
CA ALA A 529 32.86 -11.00 8.58
C ALA A 529 33.00 -12.54 8.45
N GLU A 530 32.17 -13.19 7.64
CA GLU A 530 32.21 -14.64 7.42
C GLU A 530 33.37 -15.07 6.50
N ASN A 531 33.63 -14.29 5.43
CA ASN A 531 34.70 -14.55 4.49
C ASN A 531 35.50 -13.28 4.17
N PRO A 532 36.60 -13.02 4.90
CA PRO A 532 37.41 -11.81 4.72
C PRO A 532 38.02 -11.65 3.32
N ALA A 533 38.21 -12.72 2.57
CA ALA A 533 38.82 -12.71 1.24
C ALA A 533 37.80 -12.68 0.08
N LEU A 534 36.50 -12.78 0.36
CA LEU A 534 35.47 -12.85 -0.66
C LEU A 534 35.41 -11.58 -1.51
N PRO A 535 35.50 -11.65 -2.84
CA PRO A 535 35.19 -10.53 -3.70
C PRO A 535 33.69 -10.20 -3.65
N ILE A 536 33.36 -8.99 -3.15
CA ILE A 536 31.98 -8.49 -3.02
C ILE A 536 31.78 -7.35 -4.02
N VAL A 537 30.84 -7.52 -4.93
CA VAL A 537 30.47 -6.49 -5.91
C VAL A 537 29.06 -6.00 -5.56
N ALA A 538 28.93 -4.72 -5.24
CA ALA A 538 27.65 -4.14 -4.84
C ALA A 538 27.19 -3.04 -5.81
N ARG A 539 25.88 -2.98 -6.05
CA ARG A 539 25.24 -1.92 -6.82
C ARG A 539 25.02 -0.67 -5.98
N ALA A 540 25.29 0.48 -6.56
CA ALA A 540 25.01 1.80 -5.97
C ALA A 540 24.26 2.71 -6.95
N HIS A 541 23.56 3.72 -6.42
CA HIS A 541 22.81 4.73 -7.19
C HIS A 541 23.33 6.16 -6.99
N SER A 542 24.26 6.36 -6.05
CA SER A 542 24.83 7.66 -5.75
C SER A 542 26.26 7.52 -5.18
N ASP A 543 27.03 8.60 -5.25
CA ASP A 543 28.39 8.65 -4.67
C ASP A 543 28.36 8.40 -3.15
N ALA A 544 27.32 8.84 -2.46
CA ALA A 544 27.13 8.58 -1.02
C ALA A 544 26.96 7.08 -0.74
N GLU A 545 26.21 6.36 -1.57
CA GLU A 545 26.04 4.91 -1.48
C GLU A 545 27.34 4.16 -1.81
N VAL A 546 28.09 4.63 -2.81
CA VAL A 546 29.42 4.09 -3.14
C VAL A 546 30.33 4.17 -1.91
N ALA A 547 30.39 5.34 -1.26
CA ALA A 547 31.20 5.53 -0.06
C ALA A 547 30.73 4.65 1.11
N HIS A 548 29.40 4.52 1.31
CA HIS A 548 28.81 3.68 2.35
C HIS A 548 29.12 2.19 2.12
N LEU A 549 28.82 1.66 0.94
CA LEU A 549 29.02 0.23 0.62
C LEU A 549 30.51 -0.15 0.64
N THR A 550 31.40 0.74 0.21
CA THR A 550 32.85 0.53 0.31
C THR A 550 33.29 0.43 1.78
N LYS A 551 32.73 1.29 2.66
CA LYS A 551 32.99 1.23 4.11
C LYS A 551 32.46 -0.06 4.73
N CYS A 552 31.32 -0.59 4.26
CA CYS A 552 30.74 -1.86 4.69
C CYS A 552 31.45 -3.09 4.12
N GLY A 553 32.55 -2.95 3.37
CA GLY A 553 33.41 -4.04 2.93
C GLY A 553 33.17 -4.52 1.51
N ALA A 554 32.42 -3.81 0.67
CA ALA A 554 32.35 -4.09 -0.77
C ALA A 554 33.74 -3.92 -1.42
N THR A 555 34.16 -4.90 -2.22
CA THR A 555 35.44 -4.88 -2.96
C THR A 555 35.34 -3.94 -4.16
N LEU A 556 34.17 -3.91 -4.79
CA LEU A 556 33.87 -3.07 -5.94
C LEU A 556 32.43 -2.57 -5.81
N THR A 557 32.21 -1.30 -6.03
CA THR A 557 30.88 -0.72 -6.15
C THR A 557 30.64 -0.25 -7.58
N ILE A 558 29.51 -0.64 -8.15
CA ILE A 558 29.12 -0.28 -9.51
C ILE A 558 27.94 0.70 -9.41
N MET A 559 28.18 1.95 -9.81
CA MET A 559 27.14 2.96 -9.91
C MET A 559 26.51 2.91 -11.32
N GLY A 560 25.23 2.59 -11.40
CA GLY A 560 24.53 2.37 -12.67
C GLY A 560 24.62 3.58 -13.60
N GLU A 561 24.48 4.78 -13.06
CA GLU A 561 24.55 6.05 -13.81
C GLU A 561 25.94 6.27 -14.42
N ALA A 562 27.00 5.94 -13.71
CA ALA A 562 28.37 6.06 -14.21
C ALA A 562 28.65 5.06 -15.34
N GLU A 563 28.16 3.83 -15.22
CA GLU A 563 28.32 2.81 -16.26
C GLU A 563 27.51 3.14 -17.52
N ILE A 564 26.28 3.66 -17.36
CA ILE A 564 25.48 4.15 -18.48
C ILE A 564 26.21 5.31 -19.17
N ALA A 565 26.76 6.26 -18.41
CA ALA A 565 27.52 7.37 -18.98
C ALA A 565 28.76 6.88 -19.74
N ARG A 566 29.51 5.90 -19.20
CA ARG A 566 30.66 5.28 -19.89
C ARG A 566 30.24 4.60 -21.19
N ALA A 567 29.14 3.84 -21.16
CA ALA A 567 28.63 3.18 -22.37
C ALA A 567 28.23 4.20 -23.44
N MET A 568 27.57 5.30 -23.06
CA MET A 568 27.20 6.38 -23.98
C MET A 568 28.45 7.08 -24.56
N LEU A 569 29.47 7.34 -23.73
CA LEU A 569 30.71 7.96 -24.19
C LEU A 569 31.50 7.04 -25.14
N SER A 570 31.51 5.73 -24.89
CA SER A 570 32.17 4.77 -25.78
C SER A 570 31.52 4.71 -27.15
N LEU A 571 30.18 4.82 -27.23
CA LEU A 571 29.47 4.94 -28.50
C LEU A 571 29.83 6.22 -29.26
N CYS A 572 29.98 7.36 -28.58
CA CYS A 572 30.39 8.62 -29.20
C CYS A 572 31.86 8.56 -29.68
N GLN A 573 32.73 7.82 -29.02
CA GLN A 573 34.11 7.64 -29.49
C GLN A 573 34.17 6.75 -30.72
N ASN A 574 33.45 5.64 -30.74
CA ASN A 574 33.34 4.75 -31.91
C ASN A 574 32.73 5.44 -33.13
N LEU A 575 31.81 6.41 -32.94
CA LEU A 575 31.27 7.23 -34.02
C LEU A 575 32.29 8.22 -34.58
N LYS A 576 33.20 8.76 -33.77
CA LYS A 576 34.30 9.64 -34.26
C LYS A 576 35.36 8.87 -35.01
N ASP A 577 35.64 7.64 -34.66
CA ASP A 577 36.59 6.78 -35.37
C ASP A 577 36.02 6.28 -36.70
N ALA A 578 34.69 6.21 -36.85
CA ALA A 578 34.02 5.86 -38.09
C ALA A 578 33.99 7.02 -39.12
N ASP A 579 34.10 8.29 -38.67
CA ASP A 579 34.13 9.48 -39.53
C ASP A 579 35.56 9.88 -39.96
N THR A 580 36.60 9.15 -39.53
CA THR A 580 37.97 9.39 -39.98
C THR A 580 38.21 8.59 -41.27
N PRO A 581 38.41 9.25 -42.42
CA PRO A 581 38.71 8.52 -43.67
C PRO A 581 39.98 7.69 -43.48
N PRO A 582 40.02 6.44 -44.00
CA PRO A 582 41.21 5.63 -43.89
C PRO A 582 42.40 6.33 -44.54
N PRO A 583 43.62 6.29 -43.92
CA PRO A 583 44.81 6.85 -44.53
C PRO A 583 45.05 6.14 -45.88
N ALA A 584 45.10 6.93 -46.94
CA ALA A 584 45.53 6.47 -48.24
C ALA A 584 47.00 6.02 -48.15
N GLU A 585 47.26 4.80 -48.58
CA GLU A 585 48.57 4.15 -48.74
C GLU A 585 48.81 2.96 -47.79
N ALA A 586 48.48 1.79 -48.32
CA ALA A 586 49.40 0.66 -48.48
C ALA A 586 48.62 -0.56 -49.03
N GLU A 587 48.48 -0.63 -50.33
CA GLU A 587 48.40 -1.90 -51.00
C GLU A 587 49.74 -2.64 -50.78
N THR A 588 49.71 -3.71 -50.07
CA THR A 588 50.36 -4.99 -50.36
C THR A 588 50.51 -5.81 -49.09
N ALA A 589 50.12 -7.03 -49.28
CA ALA A 589 50.48 -8.22 -48.50
C ALA A 589 49.55 -8.67 -47.37
N SER A 590 48.95 -9.74 -47.69
CA SER A 590 48.83 -10.99 -46.98
C SER A 590 47.44 -11.40 -46.52
N GLU A 591 46.89 -12.19 -47.40
CA GLU A 591 45.96 -13.29 -47.11
C GLU A 591 46.36 -14.04 -45.85
N ALA A 592 45.49 -14.08 -44.88
CA ALA A 592 45.24 -15.12 -43.90
C ALA A 592 44.92 -14.59 -42.49
N ALA A 593 43.66 -14.47 -42.22
CA ALA A 593 43.01 -14.89 -40.97
C ALA A 593 41.60 -14.28 -40.87
N LYS A 594 40.60 -15.10 -41.15
CA LYS A 594 39.20 -14.79 -40.78
C LYS A 594 39.05 -14.86 -39.27
N PRO A 595 38.47 -13.86 -38.59
CA PRO A 595 37.84 -14.07 -37.32
C PRO A 595 36.36 -14.47 -37.52
N GLU A 596 35.95 -15.47 -36.79
CA GLU A 596 34.59 -16.00 -36.71
C GLU A 596 33.59 -14.92 -36.32
N ALA A 597 32.44 -14.99 -36.97
CA ALA A 597 31.31 -14.07 -36.79
C ALA A 597 30.75 -14.10 -35.36
N MET A 598 30.73 -12.95 -34.70
CA MET A 598 29.83 -12.67 -33.60
C MET A 598 28.40 -12.58 -34.17
N ALA A 599 27.51 -13.42 -33.62
CA ALA A 599 26.11 -13.49 -34.01
C ALA A 599 25.40 -12.14 -33.81
N GLU A 600 24.88 -11.59 -34.90
CA GLU A 600 23.99 -10.44 -34.89
C GLU A 600 22.70 -10.76 -34.14
N LEU A 601 22.36 -9.93 -33.15
CA LEU A 601 21.03 -9.89 -32.56
C LEU A 601 20.01 -9.42 -33.62
N PRO A 602 18.85 -10.07 -33.74
CA PRO A 602 17.87 -9.70 -34.77
C PRO A 602 17.29 -8.29 -34.45
N ALA A 603 17.29 -7.43 -35.48
CA ALA A 603 16.68 -6.11 -35.44
C ALA A 603 15.16 -6.19 -35.14
N PRO A 604 14.60 -5.26 -34.41
CA PRO A 604 13.16 -5.22 -34.17
C PRO A 604 12.40 -4.97 -35.47
N LYS A 605 11.37 -5.78 -35.74
CA LYS A 605 10.48 -5.63 -36.91
C LYS A 605 9.79 -4.27 -36.87
N PRO A 606 9.71 -3.55 -38.00
CA PRO A 606 8.94 -2.31 -38.07
C PRO A 606 7.44 -2.59 -37.88
N PRO A 607 6.68 -1.63 -37.32
CA PRO A 607 5.25 -1.80 -37.12
C PRO A 607 4.52 -1.94 -38.44
N VAL A 608 3.62 -2.92 -38.51
CA VAL A 608 2.74 -3.18 -39.63
C VAL A 608 1.85 -1.94 -39.86
N ALA A 609 1.95 -1.34 -41.02
CA ALA A 609 1.08 -0.24 -41.45
C ALA A 609 -0.37 -0.75 -41.55
N LYS A 610 -1.28 -0.06 -40.89
CA LYS A 610 -2.73 -0.28 -41.07
C LYS A 610 -3.13 0.14 -42.47
N PRO A 611 -4.08 -0.57 -43.11
CA PRO A 611 -4.62 -0.14 -44.43
C PRO A 611 -5.28 1.23 -44.27
N THR A 612 -4.96 2.11 -45.22
CA THR A 612 -5.63 3.40 -45.40
C THR A 612 -7.06 3.14 -45.85
N GLU A 613 -8.04 3.55 -45.05
CA GLU A 613 -9.44 3.68 -45.49
C GLU A 613 -9.55 4.82 -46.50
N ASP A 614 -10.18 4.55 -47.63
CA ASP A 614 -10.51 5.54 -48.66
C ASP A 614 -11.51 6.59 -48.10
N PRO A 615 -11.39 7.85 -48.48
CA PRO A 615 -12.35 8.88 -48.05
C PRO A 615 -13.74 8.65 -48.70
N PRO A 616 -14.80 8.94 -47.97
CA PRO A 616 -16.16 8.76 -48.49
C PRO A 616 -16.47 9.74 -49.61
N ALA A 617 -17.09 9.23 -50.66
CA ALA A 617 -17.56 9.98 -51.81
C ALA A 617 -18.62 11.05 -51.45
N ASP A 618 -18.51 12.22 -52.12
CA ASP A 618 -19.47 13.33 -52.00
C ASP A 618 -20.90 12.92 -52.37
N PRO A 619 -21.92 13.45 -51.68
CA PRO A 619 -23.31 13.25 -52.04
C PRO A 619 -23.70 14.12 -53.24
N PRO A 620 -24.60 13.66 -54.12
CA PRO A 620 -25.02 14.39 -55.30
C PRO A 620 -25.88 15.61 -54.94
N ALA A 621 -25.62 16.72 -55.66
CA ALA A 621 -26.42 17.92 -55.59
C ALA A 621 -27.87 17.66 -55.99
N ALA A 622 -28.80 18.07 -55.10
CA ALA A 622 -30.23 18.10 -55.37
C ALA A 622 -30.62 19.43 -56.05
N ALA A 623 -31.35 19.33 -57.14
CA ALA A 623 -32.01 20.39 -57.83
C ALA A 623 -33.22 20.94 -57.03
#